data_d0a81eca4084f10b31ddad1364f73bd4
#
_entry.id   d0a81eca4084f10b31ddad1364f73bd4
#
_cell.length_a   1.000
_cell.length_b   1.000
_cell.length_c   1.000
_cell.angle_alpha   90.00
_cell.angle_beta   90.00
_cell.angle_gamma   90.00
#
_symmetry.space_group_name_H-M   'P 1'
#
loop_
_entity.id
_entity.type
_entity.pdbx_description
1 polymer ?
#
loop_
_entity_poly.entity_id
_entity_poly.type
_entity_poly.pdbx_seq_one_letter_code
_entity_poly.pdbx_strand_id
1 'polypeptide(L)'
;MPALTQPRMLPGPVMLDVVGTTLDADDLRRIRHPLTGGVILFARNYTDRSQLVALTSAIHAARADVLIAVDHEGGRVQRFRTDGFTRLPPMRALGTLWERDVLAATRVATDVGFILGAELRACGVDLSFTPVLDLDFGASSIIGDRAFHNDARVVTLLAKSLNHGLALSGMANCGKHFPGHGFVAADSHVAVPVDERSLDEILASDAAPYEWLGLSLAGVMPAHVIYPKVDRHPAGFSKKWLGMLRKKFSFQGVIFSDDLSMEGASVAGGVVDGAHAALKAGCDMVLICNSPDKADALLAGLDTGAFGAAQMQAGARRIAALMPTAAAPVWQALQEDPRYKAARKSVRTLAAA
;
A
#
# COMPACT_ATOMS: atom_id res chain seq x y z
N MET A 1 22.29 21.77 26.90
CA MET A 1 22.85 21.46 25.55
C MET A 1 21.81 20.65 24.82
N PRO A 2 21.33 21.04 23.62
CA PRO A 2 20.46 20.18 22.84
C PRO A 2 21.25 18.92 22.48
N ALA A 3 20.66 17.76 22.74
CA ALA A 3 21.21 16.46 22.32
C ALA A 3 21.48 16.53 20.83
N LEU A 4 22.72 16.23 20.41
CA LEU A 4 23.06 16.02 19.02
C LEU A 4 22.16 14.88 18.52
N THR A 5 21.12 15.22 17.74
CA THR A 5 20.30 14.23 17.04
C THR A 5 21.24 13.49 16.11
N GLN A 6 21.46 12.21 16.39
CA GLN A 6 22.17 11.34 15.45
C GLN A 6 21.52 11.49 14.08
N PRO A 7 22.31 11.56 12.98
CA PRO A 7 21.72 11.63 11.66
C PRO A 7 20.78 10.43 11.48
N ARG A 8 19.50 10.72 11.22
CA ARG A 8 18.47 9.70 11.02
C ARG A 8 18.92 8.85 9.82
N MET A 9 19.16 7.56 10.06
CA MET A 9 19.46 6.65 8.94
C MET A 9 18.30 6.69 7.94
N LEU A 10 18.61 6.69 6.67
CA LEU A 10 17.57 6.57 5.63
C LEU A 10 17.10 5.11 5.55
N PRO A 11 15.80 4.86 5.35
CA PRO A 11 15.27 3.51 5.23
C PRO A 11 15.85 2.77 4.03
N GLY A 12 16.08 1.47 4.19
CA GLY A 12 16.50 0.59 3.10
C GLY A 12 15.37 0.29 2.09
N PRO A 13 15.67 -0.39 0.99
CA PRO A 13 14.72 -0.64 -0.10
C PRO A 13 13.87 -1.91 0.09
N VAL A 14 13.93 -2.59 1.24
CA VAL A 14 13.21 -3.85 1.48
C VAL A 14 12.15 -3.67 2.56
N MET A 15 10.92 -4.06 2.24
CA MET A 15 9.84 -4.27 3.20
C MET A 15 9.62 -5.77 3.38
N LEU A 16 9.61 -6.21 4.62
CA LEU A 16 9.40 -7.60 5.00
C LEU A 16 8.30 -7.71 6.08
N ASP A 17 7.88 -8.91 6.41
CA ASP A 17 6.92 -9.15 7.47
C ASP A 17 7.56 -9.78 8.71
N VAL A 18 6.77 -9.87 9.78
CA VAL A 18 7.15 -10.57 11.03
C VAL A 18 6.25 -11.79 11.23
N VAL A 19 6.80 -12.80 11.91
CA VAL A 19 6.16 -14.12 11.97
C VAL A 19 4.92 -14.13 12.86
N GLY A 20 4.99 -13.50 14.03
CA GLY A 20 3.98 -13.63 15.07
C GLY A 20 3.42 -12.30 15.60
N THR A 21 2.84 -12.39 16.79
CA THR A 21 2.28 -11.23 17.53
C THR A 21 3.31 -10.51 18.39
N THR A 22 4.52 -11.06 18.50
CA THR A 22 5.69 -10.50 19.18
C THR A 22 6.91 -10.75 18.32
N LEU A 23 7.95 -9.92 18.49
CA LEU A 23 9.22 -10.10 17.77
C LEU A 23 10.07 -11.19 18.41
N ASP A 24 10.58 -12.10 17.61
CA ASP A 24 11.63 -13.04 18.00
C ASP A 24 13.03 -12.49 17.66
N ALA A 25 14.07 -13.29 17.88
CA ALA A 25 15.45 -12.92 17.63
C ALA A 25 15.74 -12.71 16.13
N ASP A 26 15.11 -13.54 15.26
CA ASP A 26 15.28 -13.45 13.82
C ASP A 26 14.53 -12.25 13.24
N ASP A 27 13.32 -11.95 13.71
CA ASP A 27 12.60 -10.74 13.37
C ASP A 27 13.42 -9.50 13.72
N LEU A 28 14.01 -9.44 14.92
CA LEU A 28 14.89 -8.34 15.36
C LEU A 28 16.12 -8.21 14.46
N ARG A 29 16.74 -9.31 14.05
CA ARG A 29 17.88 -9.33 13.14
C ARG A 29 17.49 -8.76 11.77
N ARG A 30 16.36 -9.20 11.20
CA ARG A 30 15.84 -8.72 9.91
C ARG A 30 15.47 -7.24 9.95
N ILE A 31 14.77 -6.78 10.99
CA ILE A 31 14.38 -5.37 11.16
C ILE A 31 15.61 -4.47 11.25
N ARG A 32 16.65 -4.87 11.98
CA ARG A 32 17.89 -4.11 12.15
C ARG A 32 18.80 -4.13 10.92
N HIS A 33 18.53 -4.98 9.94
CA HIS A 33 19.35 -5.07 8.74
C HIS A 33 19.33 -3.75 7.95
N PRO A 34 20.47 -3.22 7.44
CA PRO A 34 20.54 -1.93 6.74
C PRO A 34 19.61 -1.84 5.53
N LEU A 35 19.35 -2.95 4.84
CA LEU A 35 18.46 -3.00 3.68
C LEU A 35 16.97 -2.97 4.05
N THR A 36 16.59 -3.19 5.30
CA THR A 36 15.20 -3.12 5.73
C THR A 36 14.78 -1.66 5.86
N GLY A 37 13.68 -1.28 5.23
CA GLY A 37 13.09 0.05 5.31
C GLY A 37 11.60 0.01 5.66
N GLY A 38 11.00 -1.18 5.71
CA GLY A 38 9.60 -1.34 6.07
C GLY A 38 9.28 -2.69 6.69
N VAL A 39 8.19 -2.72 7.47
CA VAL A 39 7.55 -3.94 7.99
C VAL A 39 6.07 -3.90 7.61
N ILE A 40 5.58 -4.95 6.95
CA ILE A 40 4.16 -5.11 6.64
C ILE A 40 3.53 -6.09 7.63
N LEU A 41 2.36 -5.72 8.17
CA LEU A 41 1.61 -6.53 9.12
C LEU A 41 0.42 -7.23 8.43
N PHE A 42 0.11 -8.44 8.92
CA PHE A 42 -1.01 -9.25 8.47
C PHE A 42 -1.97 -9.59 9.63
N ALA A 43 -3.08 -10.23 9.33
CA ALA A 43 -4.06 -10.63 10.36
C ALA A 43 -3.44 -11.54 11.46
N ARG A 44 -2.42 -12.35 11.12
CA ARG A 44 -1.71 -13.21 12.09
C ARG A 44 -0.91 -12.42 13.14
N ASN A 45 -0.60 -11.15 12.86
CA ASN A 45 0.16 -10.28 13.76
C ASN A 45 -0.76 -9.52 14.74
N TYR A 46 -2.05 -9.88 14.81
CA TYR A 46 -3.06 -9.15 15.58
C TYR A 46 -3.91 -10.09 16.44
N THR A 47 -4.01 -9.80 17.72
CA THR A 47 -4.99 -10.39 18.65
C THR A 47 -5.96 -9.31 19.20
N ASP A 48 -5.40 -8.19 19.64
CA ASP A 48 -6.12 -7.03 20.17
C ASP A 48 -5.26 -5.77 20.01
N ARG A 49 -5.82 -4.60 20.29
CA ARG A 49 -5.11 -3.31 20.14
C ARG A 49 -3.90 -3.16 21.05
N SER A 50 -3.99 -3.65 22.28
CA SER A 50 -2.89 -3.54 23.25
C SER A 50 -1.66 -4.31 22.75
N GLN A 51 -1.89 -5.53 22.26
CA GLN A 51 -0.85 -6.36 21.65
C GLN A 51 -0.29 -5.69 20.38
N LEU A 52 -1.16 -5.14 19.51
CA LEU A 52 -0.71 -4.45 18.29
C LEU A 52 0.16 -3.24 18.60
N VAL A 53 -0.22 -2.41 19.57
CA VAL A 53 0.57 -1.26 20.04
C VAL A 53 1.91 -1.72 20.62
N ALA A 54 1.94 -2.82 21.36
CA ALA A 54 3.19 -3.39 21.87
C ALA A 54 4.11 -3.85 20.74
N LEU A 55 3.55 -4.53 19.71
CA LEU A 55 4.31 -5.00 18.55
C LEU A 55 4.88 -3.82 17.73
N THR A 56 4.06 -2.82 17.38
CA THR A 56 4.50 -1.65 16.60
C THR A 56 5.53 -0.83 17.35
N SER A 57 5.37 -0.68 18.68
CA SER A 57 6.34 -0.03 19.55
C SER A 57 7.67 -0.80 19.59
N ALA A 58 7.64 -2.13 19.65
CA ALA A 58 8.83 -2.96 19.61
C ALA A 58 9.58 -2.86 18.27
N ILE A 59 8.84 -2.79 17.14
CA ILE A 59 9.43 -2.58 15.81
C ILE A 59 10.15 -1.22 15.76
N HIS A 60 9.50 -0.12 16.15
CA HIS A 60 10.10 1.20 16.15
C HIS A 60 11.24 1.34 17.19
N ALA A 61 11.18 0.62 18.32
CA ALA A 61 12.29 0.54 19.27
C ALA A 61 13.50 -0.20 18.70
N ALA A 62 13.27 -1.24 17.88
CA ALA A 62 14.35 -1.95 17.20
C ALA A 62 15.00 -1.08 16.11
N ARG A 63 14.19 -0.26 15.39
CA ARG A 63 14.63 0.65 14.35
C ARG A 63 13.59 1.73 14.04
N ALA A 64 13.85 2.96 14.41
CA ALA A 64 12.89 4.07 14.40
C ALA A 64 12.54 4.62 13.00
N ASP A 65 13.33 4.33 11.98
CA ASP A 65 13.13 4.78 10.58
C ASP A 65 12.38 3.75 9.70
N VAL A 66 11.96 2.62 10.27
CA VAL A 66 11.21 1.58 9.54
C VAL A 66 9.73 1.98 9.41
N LEU A 67 9.22 1.96 8.20
CA LEU A 67 7.80 2.21 7.88
C LEU A 67 6.97 0.98 8.24
N ILE A 68 5.99 1.11 9.12
CA ILE A 68 5.04 0.02 9.43
C ILE A 68 3.81 0.14 8.54
N ALA A 69 3.57 -0.86 7.70
CA ALA A 69 2.46 -0.88 6.74
C ALA A 69 1.50 -2.05 6.96
N VAL A 70 0.34 -1.99 6.35
CA VAL A 70 -0.68 -3.05 6.36
C VAL A 70 -1.54 -2.98 5.10
N ASP A 71 -2.11 -4.11 4.66
CA ASP A 71 -3.26 -4.12 3.74
C ASP A 71 -4.54 -3.99 4.54
N HIS A 72 -5.07 -2.80 4.63
CA HIS A 72 -6.29 -2.50 5.36
C HIS A 72 -7.17 -1.59 4.50
N GLU A 73 -7.90 -2.21 3.57
CA GLU A 73 -8.69 -1.52 2.54
C GLU A 73 -10.14 -1.32 3.01
N GLY A 74 -10.69 -2.34 3.64
CA GLY A 74 -12.10 -2.52 3.99
C GLY A 74 -12.63 -3.85 3.43
N GLY A 75 -13.88 -4.16 3.69
CA GLY A 75 -14.50 -5.40 3.24
C GLY A 75 -13.70 -6.64 3.64
N ARG A 76 -13.38 -7.50 2.65
CA ARG A 76 -12.61 -8.74 2.87
C ARG A 76 -11.12 -8.49 3.12
N VAL A 77 -10.57 -7.36 2.68
CA VAL A 77 -9.17 -6.97 2.90
C VAL A 77 -9.09 -5.93 4.02
N GLN A 78 -9.40 -6.37 5.22
CA GLN A 78 -9.25 -5.61 6.45
C GLN A 78 -8.62 -6.54 7.49
N ARG A 79 -7.38 -6.25 7.95
CA ARG A 79 -6.62 -7.17 8.81
C ARG A 79 -7.05 -7.10 10.27
N PHE A 80 -7.35 -5.92 10.78
CA PHE A 80 -7.77 -5.71 12.17
C PHE A 80 -9.28 -5.42 12.21
N ARG A 81 -10.07 -6.26 12.91
CA ARG A 81 -11.54 -6.26 12.81
C ARG A 81 -12.25 -6.29 14.15
N THR A 82 -11.54 -6.47 15.23
CA THR A 82 -12.05 -6.65 16.59
C THR A 82 -11.54 -5.56 17.51
N ASP A 83 -11.86 -5.62 18.79
CA ASP A 83 -11.38 -4.74 19.86
C ASP A 83 -11.50 -3.23 19.51
N GLY A 84 -12.65 -2.83 18.98
CA GLY A 84 -13.01 -1.44 18.72
C GLY A 84 -12.68 -0.93 17.30
N PHE A 85 -11.90 -1.64 16.50
CA PHE A 85 -11.73 -1.31 15.08
C PHE A 85 -13.09 -1.29 14.37
N THR A 86 -13.32 -0.23 13.61
CA THR A 86 -14.54 -0.09 12.80
C THR A 86 -14.48 -1.06 11.61
N ARG A 87 -15.54 -1.86 11.43
CA ARG A 87 -15.68 -2.63 10.20
C ARG A 87 -15.95 -1.68 9.05
N LEU A 88 -15.01 -1.59 8.13
CA LEU A 88 -15.10 -0.77 6.94
C LEU A 88 -15.87 -1.54 5.85
N PRO A 89 -16.73 -0.87 5.07
CA PRO A 89 -17.39 -1.49 3.94
C PRO A 89 -16.37 -1.85 2.84
N PRO A 90 -16.69 -2.78 1.93
CA PRO A 90 -15.95 -2.90 0.68
C PRO A 90 -16.10 -1.60 -0.12
N MET A 91 -15.08 -1.25 -0.91
CA MET A 91 -15.10 0.03 -1.65
C MET A 91 -16.24 0.12 -2.67
N ARG A 92 -16.74 -1.02 -3.17
CA ARG A 92 -17.94 -1.11 -4.00
C ARG A 92 -19.18 -0.47 -3.35
N ALA A 93 -19.32 -0.53 -2.04
CA ALA A 93 -20.44 0.10 -1.34
C ALA A 93 -20.46 1.63 -1.55
N LEU A 94 -19.28 2.26 -1.65
CA LEU A 94 -19.17 3.69 -1.98
C LEU A 94 -19.58 3.95 -3.44
N GLY A 95 -19.20 3.07 -4.37
CA GLY A 95 -19.67 3.12 -5.76
C GLY A 95 -21.17 2.97 -5.88
N THR A 96 -21.77 2.04 -5.15
CA THR A 96 -23.24 1.87 -5.09
C THR A 96 -23.95 3.10 -4.51
N LEU A 97 -23.33 3.73 -3.49
CA LEU A 97 -23.86 4.99 -2.95
C LEU A 97 -23.74 6.14 -3.96
N TRP A 98 -22.65 6.17 -4.72
CA TRP A 98 -22.41 7.16 -5.79
C TRP A 98 -23.54 7.18 -6.83
N GLU A 99 -24.04 6.01 -7.25
CA GLU A 99 -25.15 5.88 -8.19
C GLU A 99 -26.46 6.53 -7.72
N ARG A 100 -26.59 6.75 -6.41
CA ARG A 100 -27.79 7.32 -5.75
C ARG A 100 -27.58 8.75 -5.29
N ASP A 101 -26.44 9.05 -4.70
CA ASP A 101 -26.09 10.35 -4.12
C ASP A 101 -24.57 10.57 -4.14
N VAL A 102 -24.13 11.30 -5.16
CA VAL A 102 -22.71 11.63 -5.40
C VAL A 102 -22.10 12.38 -4.21
N LEU A 103 -22.84 13.32 -3.63
CA LEU A 103 -22.35 14.14 -2.52
C LEU A 103 -22.25 13.34 -1.22
N ALA A 104 -23.20 12.45 -0.97
CA ALA A 104 -23.11 11.52 0.16
C ALA A 104 -21.92 10.56 -0.02
N ALA A 105 -21.75 9.98 -1.21
CA ALA A 105 -20.66 9.04 -1.48
C ALA A 105 -19.28 9.65 -1.25
N THR A 106 -19.03 10.87 -1.70
CA THR A 106 -17.75 11.58 -1.50
C THR A 106 -17.51 11.92 -0.03
N ARG A 107 -18.55 12.36 0.71
CA ARG A 107 -18.44 12.59 2.16
C ARG A 107 -18.11 11.29 2.91
N VAL A 108 -18.87 10.22 2.64
CA VAL A 108 -18.65 8.93 3.30
C VAL A 108 -17.29 8.32 2.92
N ALA A 109 -16.82 8.48 1.68
CA ALA A 109 -15.47 8.07 1.29
C ALA A 109 -14.39 8.81 2.11
N THR A 110 -14.56 10.11 2.38
CA THR A 110 -13.69 10.87 3.28
C THR A 110 -13.75 10.32 4.71
N ASP A 111 -14.95 10.02 5.21
CA ASP A 111 -15.13 9.43 6.54
C ASP A 111 -14.46 8.05 6.66
N VAL A 112 -14.59 7.19 5.62
CA VAL A 112 -13.90 5.89 5.55
C VAL A 112 -12.39 6.06 5.65
N GLY A 113 -11.80 6.94 4.82
CA GLY A 113 -10.36 7.20 4.86
C GLY A 113 -9.89 7.76 6.21
N PHE A 114 -10.66 8.66 6.82
CA PHE A 114 -10.33 9.22 8.13
C PHE A 114 -10.38 8.16 9.25
N ILE A 115 -11.44 7.34 9.33
CA ILE A 115 -11.56 6.26 10.32
C ILE A 115 -10.42 5.26 10.15
N LEU A 116 -10.18 4.79 8.91
CA LEU A 116 -9.11 3.86 8.58
C LEU A 116 -7.76 4.35 9.10
N GLY A 117 -7.37 5.55 8.68
CA GLY A 117 -6.07 6.09 9.05
C GLY A 117 -5.96 6.43 10.53
N ALA A 118 -7.00 7.01 11.15
CA ALA A 118 -6.97 7.39 12.56
C ALA A 118 -6.85 6.16 13.49
N GLU A 119 -7.61 5.08 13.22
CA GLU A 119 -7.57 3.85 14.00
C GLU A 119 -6.21 3.13 13.86
N LEU A 120 -5.68 3.03 12.66
CA LEU A 120 -4.37 2.42 12.40
C LEU A 120 -3.24 3.21 13.06
N ARG A 121 -3.26 4.53 12.92
CA ARG A 121 -2.25 5.40 13.53
C ARG A 121 -2.28 5.36 15.04
N ALA A 122 -3.47 5.28 15.63
CA ALA A 122 -3.63 5.11 17.10
C ALA A 122 -3.01 3.80 17.62
N CYS A 123 -2.75 2.85 16.72
CA CYS A 123 -2.07 1.58 17.01
C CYS A 123 -0.62 1.53 16.48
N GLY A 124 -0.03 2.67 16.07
CA GLY A 124 1.36 2.75 15.64
C GLY A 124 1.64 2.23 14.22
N VAL A 125 0.61 2.08 13.38
CA VAL A 125 0.77 1.75 11.95
C VAL A 125 0.86 3.03 11.14
N ASP A 126 1.84 3.12 10.24
CA ASP A 126 2.20 4.35 9.52
C ASP A 126 1.49 4.48 8.17
N LEU A 127 1.23 3.36 7.48
CA LEU A 127 0.69 3.32 6.13
C LEU A 127 -0.31 2.17 5.96
N SER A 128 -1.40 2.41 5.22
CA SER A 128 -2.17 1.33 4.59
C SER A 128 -1.97 1.36 3.07
N PHE A 129 -1.79 0.18 2.45
CA PHE A 129 -1.76 0.05 0.99
C PHE A 129 -3.18 0.20 0.43
N THR A 130 -3.67 1.44 0.40
CA THR A 130 -4.98 1.86 -0.09
C THR A 130 -4.90 3.28 -0.67
N PRO A 131 -5.73 3.63 -1.67
CA PRO A 131 -6.88 2.91 -2.23
C PRO A 131 -6.52 1.92 -3.35
N VAL A 132 -7.44 0.96 -3.59
CA VAL A 132 -7.46 0.19 -4.83
C VAL A 132 -8.05 1.08 -5.93
N LEU A 133 -7.28 1.30 -7.01
CA LEU A 133 -7.67 2.12 -8.16
C LEU A 133 -8.09 1.28 -9.38
N ASP A 134 -8.05 -0.05 -9.24
CA ASP A 134 -8.48 -0.97 -10.28
C ASP A 134 -9.96 -0.76 -10.61
N LEU A 135 -10.29 -0.85 -11.90
CA LEU A 135 -11.67 -0.80 -12.37
C LEU A 135 -12.32 -2.18 -12.28
N ASP A 136 -13.62 -2.22 -11.95
CA ASP A 136 -14.36 -3.48 -11.94
C ASP A 136 -14.97 -3.78 -13.32
N PHE A 137 -14.33 -4.66 -14.05
CA PHE A 137 -14.87 -5.20 -15.30
C PHE A 137 -15.75 -6.44 -15.10
N GLY A 138 -15.98 -6.87 -13.86
CA GLY A 138 -16.79 -8.04 -13.52
C GLY A 138 -16.09 -9.39 -13.68
N ALA A 139 -14.93 -9.46 -14.33
CA ALA A 139 -14.21 -10.71 -14.59
C ALA A 139 -13.26 -11.12 -13.45
N SER A 140 -12.71 -10.17 -12.72
CA SER A 140 -11.69 -10.41 -11.70
C SER A 140 -12.32 -10.68 -10.33
N SER A 141 -12.26 -11.94 -9.87
CA SER A 141 -12.64 -12.31 -8.50
C SER A 141 -11.66 -11.72 -7.44
N ILE A 142 -10.42 -11.39 -7.85
CA ILE A 142 -9.38 -10.86 -6.97
C ILE A 142 -9.64 -9.39 -6.66
N ILE A 143 -10.06 -8.61 -7.63
CA ILE A 143 -10.46 -7.21 -7.45
C ILE A 143 -11.90 -7.14 -6.95
N GLY A 144 -12.87 -7.53 -7.74
CA GLY A 144 -14.29 -7.61 -7.35
C GLY A 144 -14.75 -6.38 -6.57
N ASP A 145 -15.27 -6.60 -5.36
CA ASP A 145 -15.80 -5.58 -4.46
C ASP A 145 -14.73 -4.66 -3.81
N ARG A 146 -13.44 -4.93 -4.02
CA ARG A 146 -12.35 -4.02 -3.64
C ARG A 146 -12.31 -2.78 -4.53
N ALA A 147 -12.75 -2.86 -5.79
CA ALA A 147 -12.89 -1.72 -6.68
C ALA A 147 -14.08 -0.84 -6.26
N PHE A 148 -13.95 0.46 -6.40
CA PHE A 148 -15.05 1.40 -6.19
C PHE A 148 -16.13 1.24 -7.27
N HIS A 149 -15.72 1.18 -8.55
CA HIS A 149 -16.61 1.25 -9.70
C HIS A 149 -15.91 0.75 -10.98
N ASN A 150 -16.64 0.66 -12.09
CA ASN A 150 -16.10 0.37 -13.42
C ASN A 150 -15.76 1.65 -14.24
N ASP A 151 -16.21 2.82 -13.83
CA ASP A 151 -15.87 4.12 -14.45
C ASP A 151 -14.66 4.74 -13.76
N ALA A 152 -13.60 5.01 -14.51
CA ALA A 152 -12.35 5.61 -14.02
C ALA A 152 -12.57 6.98 -13.34
N ARG A 153 -13.56 7.77 -13.79
CA ARG A 153 -13.90 9.08 -13.20
C ARG A 153 -14.47 8.91 -11.80
N VAL A 154 -15.38 7.95 -11.63
CA VAL A 154 -15.99 7.62 -10.33
C VAL A 154 -14.93 7.10 -9.38
N VAL A 155 -14.09 6.15 -9.83
CA VAL A 155 -12.95 5.63 -9.05
C VAL A 155 -12.04 6.77 -8.60
N THR A 156 -11.69 7.68 -9.50
CA THR A 156 -10.82 8.83 -9.20
C THR A 156 -11.41 9.74 -8.11
N LEU A 157 -12.68 10.10 -8.23
CA LEU A 157 -13.33 11.02 -7.29
C LEU A 157 -13.53 10.40 -5.91
N LEU A 158 -13.93 9.13 -5.84
CA LEU A 158 -14.06 8.40 -4.58
C LEU A 158 -12.71 8.15 -3.92
N ALA A 159 -11.69 7.74 -4.70
CA ALA A 159 -10.33 7.56 -4.21
C ALA A 159 -9.72 8.88 -3.71
N LYS A 160 -9.95 10.00 -4.41
CA LYS A 160 -9.51 11.33 -3.97
C LYS A 160 -10.16 11.71 -2.63
N SER A 161 -11.44 11.42 -2.47
CA SER A 161 -12.17 11.67 -1.22
C SER A 161 -11.62 10.81 -0.07
N LEU A 162 -11.37 9.51 -0.32
CA LEU A 162 -10.75 8.61 0.65
C LEU A 162 -9.34 9.08 1.03
N ASN A 163 -8.51 9.46 0.04
CA ASN A 163 -7.17 10.00 0.26
C ASN A 163 -7.19 11.27 1.12
N HIS A 164 -8.21 12.13 0.92
CA HIS A 164 -8.40 13.29 1.78
C HIS A 164 -8.65 12.87 3.23
N GLY A 165 -9.49 11.85 3.46
CA GLY A 165 -9.73 11.28 4.79
C GLY A 165 -8.44 10.73 5.44
N LEU A 166 -7.63 9.99 4.69
CA LEU A 166 -6.31 9.51 5.15
C LEU A 166 -5.42 10.69 5.55
N ALA A 167 -5.32 11.72 4.71
CA ALA A 167 -4.52 12.90 5.01
C ALA A 167 -5.00 13.63 6.27
N LEU A 168 -6.31 13.70 6.53
CA LEU A 168 -6.89 14.27 7.75
C LEU A 168 -6.53 13.49 9.02
N SER A 169 -6.24 12.18 8.90
CA SER A 169 -5.70 11.36 9.99
C SER A 169 -4.17 11.43 10.10
N GLY A 170 -3.50 12.11 9.15
CA GLY A 170 -2.05 12.20 9.05
C GLY A 170 -1.40 10.94 8.47
N MET A 171 -2.13 10.12 7.72
CA MET A 171 -1.64 8.94 7.02
C MET A 171 -1.47 9.22 5.53
N ALA A 172 -0.37 8.75 4.94
CA ALA A 172 -0.16 8.73 3.51
C ALA A 172 -1.04 7.66 2.82
N ASN A 173 -1.10 7.68 1.49
CA ASN A 173 -1.87 6.74 0.68
C ASN A 173 -0.97 5.97 -0.30
N CYS A 174 -1.48 4.84 -0.85
CA CYS A 174 -0.81 4.08 -1.89
C CYS A 174 -1.84 3.52 -2.88
N GLY A 175 -1.87 4.08 -4.10
CA GLY A 175 -2.74 3.57 -5.17
C GLY A 175 -2.25 2.25 -5.73
N LYS A 176 -3.15 1.26 -5.94
CA LYS A 176 -2.82 -0.06 -6.46
C LYS A 176 -3.95 -0.63 -7.32
N HIS A 177 -3.68 -1.46 -8.31
CA HIS A 177 -2.39 -2.03 -8.77
C HIS A 177 -2.07 -1.50 -10.17
N PHE A 178 -1.14 -0.57 -10.28
CA PHE A 178 -0.82 0.14 -11.54
C PHE A 178 -0.33 -0.81 -12.66
N PRO A 179 -0.75 -0.65 -13.92
CA PRO A 179 -1.73 0.31 -14.44
C PRO A 179 -3.19 -0.08 -14.19
N GLY A 180 -3.50 -1.33 -13.81
CA GLY A 180 -4.80 -1.85 -13.46
C GLY A 180 -4.87 -3.37 -13.55
N HIS A 181 -5.44 -4.03 -12.54
CA HIS A 181 -5.56 -5.49 -12.42
C HIS A 181 -7.01 -5.99 -12.66
N GLY A 182 -7.97 -5.09 -12.81
CA GLY A 182 -9.40 -5.45 -12.82
C GLY A 182 -9.89 -6.15 -14.08
N PHE A 183 -9.17 -6.04 -15.21
CA PHE A 183 -9.55 -6.65 -16.49
C PHE A 183 -9.22 -8.15 -16.56
N VAL A 184 -8.20 -8.61 -15.87
CA VAL A 184 -7.75 -10.00 -15.92
C VAL A 184 -8.43 -10.85 -14.84
N ALA A 185 -8.90 -12.04 -15.23
CA ALA A 185 -9.53 -12.99 -14.31
C ALA A 185 -8.50 -13.78 -13.48
N ALA A 186 -7.29 -13.99 -14.02
CA ALA A 186 -6.26 -14.77 -13.36
C ALA A 186 -5.74 -14.09 -12.11
N ASP A 187 -5.53 -14.89 -11.05
CA ASP A 187 -4.96 -14.46 -9.79
C ASP A 187 -3.43 -14.45 -9.85
N SER A 188 -2.81 -13.30 -9.67
CA SER A 188 -1.35 -13.15 -9.66
C SER A 188 -0.66 -13.88 -8.51
N HIS A 189 -1.39 -14.37 -7.50
CA HIS A 189 -0.85 -15.23 -6.45
C HIS A 189 -0.57 -16.66 -6.92
N VAL A 190 -1.30 -17.14 -7.94
CA VAL A 190 -1.25 -18.55 -8.40
C VAL A 190 -0.92 -18.70 -9.89
N ALA A 191 -0.91 -17.60 -10.66
CA ALA A 191 -0.60 -17.58 -12.08
C ALA A 191 0.02 -16.24 -12.49
N VAL A 192 0.55 -16.17 -13.71
CA VAL A 192 1.01 -14.89 -14.29
C VAL A 192 -0.12 -14.33 -15.17
N PRO A 193 -0.87 -13.30 -14.70
CA PRO A 193 -1.96 -12.74 -15.49
C PRO A 193 -1.43 -11.99 -16.73
N VAL A 194 -2.18 -12.05 -17.82
CA VAL A 194 -1.84 -11.37 -19.07
C VAL A 194 -3.03 -10.55 -19.56
N ASP A 195 -2.80 -9.27 -19.81
CA ASP A 195 -3.77 -8.34 -20.38
C ASP A 195 -3.37 -7.98 -21.82
N GLU A 196 -4.11 -8.47 -22.79
CA GLU A 196 -3.84 -8.33 -24.22
C GLU A 196 -4.34 -6.99 -24.82
N ARG A 197 -4.87 -6.09 -24.00
CA ARG A 197 -5.31 -4.77 -24.49
C ARG A 197 -4.13 -3.92 -24.97
N SER A 198 -4.43 -2.99 -25.88
CA SER A 198 -3.45 -2.00 -26.34
C SER A 198 -3.11 -0.98 -25.26
N LEU A 199 -1.97 -0.29 -25.43
CA LEU A 199 -1.61 0.80 -24.54
C LEU A 199 -2.68 1.89 -24.47
N ASP A 200 -3.27 2.27 -25.59
CA ASP A 200 -4.28 3.33 -25.67
C ASP A 200 -5.55 2.93 -24.91
N GLU A 201 -5.99 1.67 -25.00
CA GLU A 201 -7.13 1.17 -24.22
C GLU A 201 -6.87 1.23 -22.73
N ILE A 202 -5.67 0.83 -22.27
CA ILE A 202 -5.30 0.85 -20.86
C ILE A 202 -5.15 2.30 -20.36
N LEU A 203 -4.56 3.19 -21.16
CA LEU A 203 -4.42 4.61 -20.80
C LEU A 203 -5.77 5.32 -20.72
N ALA A 204 -6.72 4.96 -21.58
CA ALA A 204 -8.05 5.57 -21.58
C ALA A 204 -8.96 5.05 -20.45
N SER A 205 -8.59 3.95 -19.79
CA SER A 205 -9.40 3.29 -18.74
C SER A 205 -8.63 3.13 -17.43
N ASP A 206 -7.91 2.03 -17.27
CA ASP A 206 -7.31 1.59 -16.00
C ASP A 206 -6.21 2.51 -15.49
N ALA A 207 -5.40 3.08 -16.39
CA ALA A 207 -4.31 3.98 -16.02
C ALA A 207 -4.76 5.43 -15.78
N ALA A 208 -5.97 5.80 -16.23
CA ALA A 208 -6.49 7.16 -16.10
C ALA A 208 -6.58 7.66 -14.64
N PRO A 209 -7.03 6.86 -13.65
CA PRO A 209 -7.01 7.30 -12.25
C PRO A 209 -5.62 7.69 -11.75
N TYR A 210 -4.55 7.02 -12.21
CA TYR A 210 -3.17 7.35 -11.82
C TYR A 210 -2.69 8.66 -12.45
N GLU A 211 -3.08 8.95 -13.69
CA GLU A 211 -2.80 10.23 -14.33
C GLU A 211 -3.51 11.38 -13.59
N TRP A 212 -4.79 11.22 -13.29
CA TRP A 212 -5.60 12.28 -12.66
C TRP A 212 -5.29 12.48 -11.17
N LEU A 213 -4.81 11.46 -10.47
CA LEU A 213 -4.43 11.51 -9.06
C LEU A 213 -2.92 11.71 -8.85
N GLY A 214 -2.09 11.72 -9.89
CA GLY A 214 -0.64 11.61 -9.81
C GLY A 214 0.04 12.49 -8.75
N LEU A 215 -0.41 13.73 -8.59
CA LEU A 215 0.11 14.67 -7.58
C LEU A 215 -0.43 14.43 -6.16
N SER A 216 -1.51 13.68 -6.01
CA SER A 216 -2.14 13.38 -4.70
C SER A 216 -1.83 11.97 -4.18
N LEU A 217 -1.15 11.15 -4.98
CA LEU A 217 -0.67 9.83 -4.56
C LEU A 217 0.71 9.97 -3.90
N ALA A 218 0.83 9.43 -2.68
CA ALA A 218 2.10 9.36 -1.96
C ALA A 218 2.89 8.08 -2.30
N GLY A 219 2.18 6.99 -2.59
CA GLY A 219 2.72 5.72 -3.06
C GLY A 219 1.93 5.16 -4.23
N VAL A 220 2.56 4.31 -5.02
CA VAL A 220 1.94 3.48 -6.07
C VAL A 220 2.55 2.08 -6.02
N MET A 221 1.70 1.07 -6.11
CA MET A 221 2.10 -0.33 -6.23
C MET A 221 1.69 -0.85 -7.61
N PRO A 222 2.65 -1.23 -8.49
CA PRO A 222 2.37 -1.83 -9.78
C PRO A 222 1.89 -3.27 -9.65
N ALA A 223 1.07 -3.71 -10.60
CA ALA A 223 0.57 -5.06 -10.68
C ALA A 223 1.62 -6.06 -11.18
N HIS A 224 1.57 -7.31 -10.70
CA HIS A 224 2.26 -8.44 -11.31
C HIS A 224 1.45 -8.99 -12.51
N VAL A 225 1.15 -8.11 -13.47
CA VAL A 225 0.41 -8.42 -14.72
C VAL A 225 1.30 -8.08 -15.90
N ILE A 226 1.32 -8.95 -16.92
CA ILE A 226 2.00 -8.72 -18.20
C ILE A 226 1.03 -8.05 -19.17
N TYR A 227 1.48 -7.01 -19.84
CA TYR A 227 0.78 -6.28 -20.89
C TYR A 227 1.61 -6.39 -22.18
N PRO A 228 1.50 -7.49 -22.95
CA PRO A 228 2.49 -7.85 -23.97
C PRO A 228 2.59 -6.84 -25.12
N LYS A 229 1.50 -6.11 -25.40
CA LYS A 229 1.53 -5.02 -26.40
C LYS A 229 2.32 -3.78 -25.93
N VAL A 230 2.71 -3.72 -24.63
CA VAL A 230 3.53 -2.65 -24.08
C VAL A 230 4.90 -3.14 -23.68
N ASP A 231 4.95 -4.18 -22.82
CA ASP A 231 6.20 -4.81 -22.38
C ASP A 231 5.94 -6.29 -22.08
N ARG A 232 6.97 -7.12 -22.34
CA ARG A 232 6.95 -8.56 -22.01
C ARG A 232 7.09 -8.87 -20.52
N HIS A 233 7.46 -7.88 -19.70
CA HIS A 233 7.63 -8.02 -18.27
C HIS A 233 6.37 -7.52 -17.55
N PRO A 234 6.02 -8.06 -16.38
CA PRO A 234 5.01 -7.50 -15.49
C PRO A 234 5.26 -6.03 -15.21
N ALA A 235 4.20 -5.26 -14.94
CA ALA A 235 4.31 -3.81 -14.78
C ALA A 235 5.36 -3.41 -13.73
N GLY A 236 5.46 -4.13 -12.61
CA GLY A 236 6.45 -3.87 -11.54
C GLY A 236 7.91 -4.09 -11.97
N PHE A 237 8.16 -4.83 -13.05
CA PHE A 237 9.50 -5.10 -13.61
C PHE A 237 9.75 -4.37 -14.93
N SER A 238 8.80 -3.54 -15.37
CA SER A 238 8.86 -2.84 -16.65
C SER A 238 9.35 -1.41 -16.53
N LYS A 239 10.52 -1.13 -17.12
CA LYS A 239 11.02 0.25 -17.26
C LYS A 239 10.07 1.15 -18.07
N LYS A 240 9.29 0.56 -19.00
CA LYS A 240 8.31 1.33 -19.79
C LYS A 240 7.18 1.78 -18.91
N TRP A 241 6.56 0.89 -18.13
CA TRP A 241 5.46 1.22 -17.24
C TRP A 241 5.88 2.18 -16.12
N LEU A 242 6.97 1.88 -15.40
CA LEU A 242 7.44 2.75 -14.32
C LEU A 242 8.01 4.07 -14.85
N GLY A 243 8.61 4.05 -16.03
CA GLY A 243 9.04 5.26 -16.73
C GLY A 243 7.86 6.14 -17.15
N MET A 244 6.73 5.56 -17.55
CA MET A 244 5.50 6.27 -17.87
C MET A 244 4.91 6.93 -16.62
N LEU A 245 4.82 6.18 -15.52
CA LEU A 245 4.36 6.70 -14.23
C LEU A 245 5.19 7.92 -13.79
N ARG A 246 6.51 7.86 -13.89
CA ARG A 246 7.42 8.96 -13.53
C ARG A 246 7.35 10.15 -14.49
N LYS A 247 7.36 9.89 -15.80
CA LYS A 247 7.55 10.94 -16.83
C LYS A 247 6.23 11.47 -17.39
N LYS A 248 5.29 10.56 -17.75
CA LYS A 248 4.01 10.97 -18.35
C LYS A 248 3.03 11.44 -17.28
N PHE A 249 2.92 10.72 -16.15
CA PHE A 249 2.01 11.07 -15.07
C PHE A 249 2.65 11.95 -13.98
N SER A 250 3.94 12.31 -14.15
CA SER A 250 4.69 13.18 -13.23
C SER A 250 4.68 12.72 -11.77
N PHE A 251 4.52 11.41 -11.52
CA PHE A 251 4.47 10.85 -10.18
C PHE A 251 5.81 10.96 -9.46
N GLN A 252 5.81 11.56 -8.27
CA GLN A 252 7.02 11.81 -7.46
C GLN A 252 7.07 10.98 -6.17
N GLY A 253 6.01 10.26 -5.81
CA GLY A 253 5.94 9.44 -4.60
C GLY A 253 6.72 8.13 -4.71
N VAL A 254 6.54 7.25 -3.71
CA VAL A 254 7.19 5.93 -3.65
C VAL A 254 6.56 4.97 -4.67
N ILE A 255 7.39 4.26 -5.42
CA ILE A 255 6.96 3.09 -6.19
C ILE A 255 7.39 1.84 -5.41
N PHE A 256 6.39 1.10 -4.90
CA PHE A 256 6.61 -0.21 -4.29
C PHE A 256 6.66 -1.30 -5.38
N SER A 257 7.23 -2.46 -5.13
CA SER A 257 6.82 -3.65 -5.87
C SER A 257 5.54 -4.21 -5.24
N ASP A 258 4.81 -5.07 -5.94
CA ASP A 258 3.93 -6.04 -5.28
C ASP A 258 4.79 -7.15 -4.66
N ASP A 259 4.19 -8.05 -3.87
CA ASP A 259 4.93 -9.09 -3.14
C ASP A 259 5.72 -10.00 -4.08
N LEU A 260 7.04 -10.02 -3.89
CA LEU A 260 7.97 -10.85 -4.69
C LEU A 260 7.85 -12.36 -4.39
N SER A 261 7.12 -12.77 -3.37
CA SER A 261 6.81 -14.18 -3.11
C SER A 261 5.73 -14.76 -4.00
N MET A 262 4.94 -13.89 -4.68
CA MET A 262 3.82 -14.27 -5.54
C MET A 262 4.28 -14.93 -6.85
N GLU A 263 3.47 -15.83 -7.40
CA GLU A 263 3.78 -16.51 -8.66
C GLU A 263 3.93 -15.53 -9.83
N GLY A 264 3.15 -14.45 -9.86
CA GLY A 264 3.30 -13.37 -10.86
C GLY A 264 4.68 -12.71 -10.89
N ALA A 265 5.46 -12.84 -9.81
CA ALA A 265 6.85 -12.36 -9.73
C ALA A 265 7.88 -13.40 -10.20
N SER A 266 7.52 -14.69 -10.31
CA SER A 266 8.43 -15.81 -10.63
C SER A 266 9.11 -15.68 -12.00
N VAL A 267 8.51 -14.91 -12.92
CA VAL A 267 9.07 -14.62 -14.25
C VAL A 267 10.44 -13.92 -14.22
N ALA A 268 10.81 -13.31 -13.10
CA ALA A 268 12.11 -12.67 -12.92
C ALA A 268 13.21 -13.63 -12.38
N GLY A 269 12.84 -14.87 -12.00
CA GLY A 269 13.71 -15.83 -11.35
C GLY A 269 13.47 -15.91 -9.85
N GLY A 270 14.54 -16.06 -9.05
CA GLY A 270 14.46 -16.08 -7.60
C GLY A 270 14.12 -14.69 -6.98
N VAL A 271 13.87 -14.66 -5.66
CA VAL A 271 13.49 -13.43 -4.96
C VAL A 271 14.55 -12.30 -5.10
N VAL A 272 15.82 -12.65 -5.14
CA VAL A 272 16.93 -11.69 -5.33
C VAL A 272 16.89 -11.11 -6.74
N ASP A 273 16.70 -11.96 -7.76
CA ASP A 273 16.58 -11.52 -9.16
C ASP A 273 15.35 -10.65 -9.37
N GLY A 274 14.20 -11.02 -8.74
CA GLY A 274 12.99 -10.23 -8.73
C GLY A 274 13.20 -8.84 -8.12
N ALA A 275 13.89 -8.76 -6.98
CA ALA A 275 14.23 -7.49 -6.35
C ALA A 275 15.16 -6.64 -7.23
N HIS A 276 16.18 -7.24 -7.84
CA HIS A 276 17.03 -6.56 -8.81
C HIS A 276 16.24 -6.04 -10.01
N ALA A 277 15.33 -6.87 -10.56
CA ALA A 277 14.48 -6.48 -11.69
C ALA A 277 13.57 -5.29 -11.34
N ALA A 278 12.88 -5.33 -10.18
CA ALA A 278 12.00 -4.27 -9.71
C ALA A 278 12.76 -2.94 -9.47
N LEU A 279 13.86 -2.97 -8.72
CA LEU A 279 14.67 -1.78 -8.45
C LEU A 279 15.29 -1.21 -9.73
N LYS A 280 15.75 -2.07 -10.64
CA LYS A 280 16.27 -1.66 -11.95
C LYS A 280 15.19 -1.09 -12.87
N ALA A 281 13.96 -1.52 -12.72
CA ALA A 281 12.81 -0.95 -13.45
C ALA A 281 12.41 0.43 -12.91
N GLY A 282 12.67 0.73 -11.63
CA GLY A 282 12.40 2.04 -11.02
C GLY A 282 11.57 1.98 -9.75
N CYS A 283 11.34 0.81 -9.14
CA CYS A 283 10.80 0.71 -7.79
C CYS A 283 11.76 1.33 -6.78
N ASP A 284 11.21 1.92 -5.73
CA ASP A 284 11.97 2.47 -4.61
C ASP A 284 12.06 1.47 -3.45
N MET A 285 11.05 0.60 -3.32
CA MET A 285 10.95 -0.42 -2.28
C MET A 285 10.36 -1.71 -2.84
N VAL A 286 10.92 -2.84 -2.45
CA VAL A 286 10.44 -4.18 -2.80
C VAL A 286 9.85 -4.86 -1.58
N LEU A 287 8.75 -5.61 -1.77
CA LEU A 287 8.06 -6.36 -0.74
C LEU A 287 8.42 -7.85 -0.83
N ILE A 288 8.66 -8.46 0.31
CA ILE A 288 8.76 -9.92 0.48
C ILE A 288 7.93 -10.32 1.69
N CYS A 289 6.89 -11.11 1.47
CA CYS A 289 5.90 -11.44 2.48
C CYS A 289 5.77 -12.96 2.65
N ASN A 290 5.30 -13.38 3.84
CA ASN A 290 4.91 -14.75 4.15
C ASN A 290 6.01 -15.82 3.93
N SER A 291 7.28 -15.42 3.85
CA SER A 291 8.39 -16.32 3.59
C SER A 291 9.68 -15.80 4.26
N PRO A 292 9.90 -16.14 5.54
CA PRO A 292 11.09 -15.73 6.28
C PRO A 292 12.41 -16.15 5.60
N ASP A 293 12.45 -17.36 5.03
CA ASP A 293 13.65 -17.86 4.33
C ASP A 293 13.97 -17.03 3.07
N LYS A 294 12.93 -16.64 2.31
CA LYS A 294 13.12 -15.76 1.14
C LYS A 294 13.51 -14.35 1.57
N ALA A 295 13.00 -13.86 2.72
CA ALA A 295 13.42 -12.58 3.27
C ALA A 295 14.90 -12.61 3.68
N ASP A 296 15.37 -13.67 4.32
CA ASP A 296 16.79 -13.87 4.65
C ASP A 296 17.66 -13.95 3.40
N ALA A 297 17.24 -14.73 2.40
CA ALA A 297 17.95 -14.82 1.12
C ALA A 297 18.02 -13.46 0.40
N LEU A 298 16.94 -12.69 0.42
CA LEU A 298 16.90 -11.34 -0.15
C LEU A 298 17.86 -10.39 0.57
N LEU A 299 17.82 -10.34 1.90
CA LEU A 299 18.71 -9.48 2.68
C LEU A 299 20.19 -9.84 2.50
N ALA A 300 20.51 -11.12 2.35
CA ALA A 300 21.88 -11.59 2.14
C ALA A 300 22.37 -11.36 0.70
N GLY A 301 21.48 -11.44 -0.30
CA GLY A 301 21.87 -11.47 -1.72
C GLY A 301 21.66 -10.16 -2.47
N LEU A 302 20.90 -9.19 -1.94
CA LEU A 302 20.61 -7.95 -2.65
C LEU A 302 21.83 -7.00 -2.65
N ASP A 303 22.47 -6.89 -3.80
CA ASP A 303 23.54 -5.89 -4.02
C ASP A 303 22.94 -4.54 -4.45
N THR A 304 22.86 -3.60 -3.52
CA THR A 304 22.39 -2.23 -3.81
C THR A 304 23.41 -1.37 -4.52
N GLY A 305 24.68 -1.75 -4.54
CA GLY A 305 25.75 -1.06 -5.28
C GLY A 305 25.51 -1.06 -6.78
N ALA A 306 24.77 -2.05 -7.29
CA ALA A 306 24.39 -2.16 -8.71
C ALA A 306 23.45 -1.06 -9.22
N PHE A 307 22.80 -0.26 -8.34
CA PHE A 307 21.78 0.73 -8.73
C PHE A 307 22.24 2.19 -8.69
N GLY A 308 23.47 2.46 -8.28
CA GLY A 308 23.98 3.80 -8.11
C GLY A 308 23.44 4.54 -6.88
N ALA A 309 24.33 5.22 -6.15
CA ALA A 309 24.02 5.87 -4.87
C ALA A 309 22.89 6.90 -4.97
N ALA A 310 22.81 7.66 -6.07
CA ALA A 310 21.81 8.71 -6.26
C ALA A 310 20.39 8.13 -6.35
N GLN A 311 20.21 6.99 -7.07
CA GLN A 311 18.90 6.30 -7.16
C GLN A 311 18.46 5.80 -5.79
N MET A 312 19.33 5.08 -5.09
CA MET A 312 19.05 4.53 -3.77
C MET A 312 18.71 5.63 -2.75
N GLN A 313 19.49 6.72 -2.75
CA GLN A 313 19.22 7.84 -1.86
C GLN A 313 17.89 8.55 -2.17
N ALA A 314 17.55 8.70 -3.46
CA ALA A 314 16.27 9.29 -3.85
C ALA A 314 15.09 8.40 -3.42
N GLY A 315 15.18 7.08 -3.58
CA GLY A 315 14.19 6.11 -3.09
C GLY A 315 14.03 6.19 -1.57
N ALA A 316 15.13 6.14 -0.84
CA ALA A 316 15.12 6.23 0.61
C ALA A 316 14.47 7.54 1.13
N ARG A 317 14.71 8.67 0.46
CA ARG A 317 14.05 9.95 0.80
C ARG A 317 12.53 9.90 0.56
N ARG A 318 12.08 9.28 -0.55
CA ARG A 318 10.65 9.11 -0.82
C ARG A 318 9.99 8.23 0.23
N ILE A 319 10.63 7.12 0.61
CA ILE A 319 10.14 6.22 1.66
C ILE A 319 10.05 6.97 2.99
N ALA A 320 11.09 7.71 3.37
CA ALA A 320 11.09 8.51 4.60
C ALA A 320 9.98 9.58 4.62
N ALA A 321 9.55 10.09 3.45
CA ALA A 321 8.47 11.05 3.33
C ALA A 321 7.07 10.45 3.58
N LEU A 322 6.92 9.12 3.56
CA LEU A 322 5.68 8.44 3.94
C LEU A 322 5.47 8.36 5.46
N MET A 323 6.56 8.52 6.23
CA MET A 323 6.46 8.49 7.69
C MET A 323 5.57 9.63 8.20
N PRO A 324 4.61 9.34 9.07
CA PRO A 324 3.75 10.36 9.65
C PRO A 324 4.56 11.43 10.39
N THR A 325 4.26 12.69 10.14
CA THR A 325 4.94 13.84 10.80
C THR A 325 4.22 14.32 12.06
N ALA A 326 2.90 14.11 12.13
CA ALA A 326 2.10 14.42 13.30
C ALA A 326 2.14 13.28 14.33
N ALA A 327 1.99 13.58 15.60
CA ALA A 327 1.82 12.57 16.64
C ALA A 327 0.62 11.67 16.36
N ALA A 328 0.75 10.38 16.70
CA ALA A 328 -0.37 9.45 16.62
C ALA A 328 -1.46 9.86 17.63
N PRO A 329 -2.75 9.77 17.26
CA PRO A 329 -3.82 10.02 18.22
C PRO A 329 -3.81 8.94 19.30
N VAL A 330 -4.13 9.34 20.54
CA VAL A 330 -4.38 8.38 21.63
C VAL A 330 -5.77 7.78 21.41
N TRP A 331 -5.90 6.44 21.45
CA TRP A 331 -7.14 5.76 21.17
C TRP A 331 -8.36 6.26 21.99
N GLN A 332 -8.18 6.49 23.30
CA GLN A 332 -9.24 7.02 24.15
C GLN A 332 -9.68 8.42 23.71
N ALA A 333 -8.71 9.30 23.40
CA ALA A 333 -9.01 10.65 22.91
C ALA A 333 -9.73 10.60 21.55
N LEU A 334 -9.35 9.67 20.68
CA LEU A 334 -10.03 9.45 19.39
C LEU A 334 -11.51 9.08 19.59
N GLN A 335 -11.82 8.21 20.58
CA GLN A 335 -13.20 7.81 20.88
C GLN A 335 -14.07 9.00 21.38
N GLU A 336 -13.46 10.04 21.92
CA GLU A 336 -14.16 11.25 22.39
C GLU A 336 -14.26 12.35 21.31
N ASP A 337 -13.50 12.27 20.25
CA ASP A 337 -13.47 13.25 19.16
C ASP A 337 -14.84 13.29 18.43
N PRO A 338 -15.52 14.46 18.38
CA PRO A 338 -16.82 14.58 17.72
C PRO A 338 -16.79 14.22 16.24
N ARG A 339 -15.68 14.53 15.55
CA ARG A 339 -15.48 14.20 14.13
C ARG A 339 -15.39 12.69 13.94
N TYR A 340 -14.60 12.01 14.78
CA TYR A 340 -14.47 10.55 14.74
C TYR A 340 -15.84 9.89 15.00
N LYS A 341 -16.59 10.34 16.00
CA LYS A 341 -17.94 9.83 16.31
C LYS A 341 -18.89 9.98 15.11
N ALA A 342 -18.87 11.14 14.46
CA ALA A 342 -19.70 11.41 13.27
C ALA A 342 -19.29 10.54 12.07
N ALA A 343 -18.00 10.47 11.76
CA ALA A 343 -17.47 9.66 10.67
C ALA A 343 -17.75 8.17 10.89
N ARG A 344 -17.54 7.67 12.12
CA ARG A 344 -17.84 6.27 12.48
C ARG A 344 -19.31 5.91 12.32
N LYS A 345 -20.22 6.85 12.65
CA LYS A 345 -21.68 6.67 12.44
C LYS A 345 -21.97 6.56 10.94
N SER A 346 -21.43 7.46 10.12
CA SER A 346 -21.58 7.48 8.66
C SER A 346 -21.13 6.15 8.04
N VAL A 347 -19.91 5.70 8.38
CA VAL A 347 -19.34 4.44 7.88
C VAL A 347 -20.18 3.22 8.28
N ARG A 348 -20.65 3.16 9.53
CA ARG A 348 -21.51 2.06 10.02
C ARG A 348 -22.86 2.02 9.30
N THR A 349 -23.43 3.17 9.00
CA THR A 349 -24.70 3.26 8.25
C THR A 349 -24.51 2.68 6.84
N LEU A 350 -23.41 3.00 6.16
CA LEU A 350 -23.12 2.43 4.84
C LEU A 350 -22.84 0.92 4.90
N ALA A 351 -22.14 0.44 5.92
CA ALA A 351 -21.81 -0.98 6.06
C ALA A 351 -23.03 -1.86 6.39
N ALA A 352 -24.12 -1.27 6.85
CA ALA A 352 -25.38 -1.95 7.18
C ALA A 352 -26.42 -1.90 6.04
N ALA A 353 -26.20 -1.10 5.00
CA ALA A 353 -27.07 -0.92 3.84
C ALA A 353 -26.74 -1.90 2.71
#